data_62e96a72f52ad3a660c1bba0bf77f1c9
#
_entry.id   62e96a72f52ad3a660c1bba0bf77f1c9
#
_cell.length_a   1.000
_cell.length_b   1.000
_cell.length_c   1.000
_cell.angle_alpha   90.00
_cell.angle_beta   90.00
_cell.angle_gamma   90.00
#
_symmetry.space_group_name_H-M   'P 1'
#
loop_
_entity.id
_entity.type
_entity.pdbx_description
1 polymer ?
#
loop_
_entity_poly.entity_id
_entity_poly.type
_entity_poly.pdbx_seq_one_letter_code
_entity_poly.pdbx_strand_id
1 'polypeptide(L)'
;MKIKKILNNNTAVIDDNGNEVIVIGKGICFQRKAGDSINSALVEKRFFLSSNELNLNLQKVLVSLPLSEINIVDRIIQNIRLSLTKKFSDMLYVSLCDHVHYALKNCADGISVRNDLLNEISHFYPDEYELGVQGIQIINEETGVELPIDEAGFIAMHIINSETENGIGTA
;
A
#
# COMPACT_ATOMS: atom_id res chain seq x y z
N MET A 1 18.14 1.23 16.91
CA MET A 1 17.66 1.55 15.52
C MET A 1 17.95 3.02 15.23
N LYS A 2 18.94 3.27 14.42
CA LYS A 2 19.29 4.65 14.03
C LYS A 2 18.63 5.03 12.72
N ILE A 3 18.12 6.23 12.66
CA ILE A 3 17.51 6.79 11.48
C ILE A 3 18.57 7.04 10.41
N LYS A 4 18.38 6.44 9.25
CA LYS A 4 19.20 6.71 8.07
C LYS A 4 18.61 7.86 7.25
N LYS A 5 17.28 7.89 7.11
CA LYS A 5 16.55 8.89 6.34
C LYS A 5 15.15 9.07 6.90
N ILE A 6 14.69 10.30 7.00
CA ILE A 6 13.32 10.62 7.40
C ILE A 6 12.51 10.89 6.12
N LEU A 7 11.36 10.20 5.98
CA LEU A 7 10.44 10.42 4.87
C LEU A 7 9.35 11.43 5.24
N ASN A 8 8.82 11.30 6.43
CA ASN A 8 7.86 12.25 7.04
C ASN A 8 7.85 12.04 8.55
N ASN A 9 6.94 12.69 9.28
CA ASN A 9 6.87 12.58 10.74
C ASN A 9 6.57 11.17 11.25
N ASN A 10 6.04 10.30 10.41
CA ASN A 10 5.58 8.96 10.78
C ASN A 10 6.39 7.84 10.15
N THR A 11 7.31 8.16 9.24
CA THR A 11 7.97 7.14 8.41
C THR A 11 9.45 7.46 8.25
N ALA A 12 10.28 6.47 8.51
CA ALA A 12 11.72 6.57 8.37
C ALA A 12 12.32 5.32 7.74
N VAL A 13 13.50 5.50 7.17
CA VAL A 13 14.37 4.39 6.75
C VAL A 13 15.42 4.24 7.83
N ILE A 14 15.58 3.03 8.35
CA ILE A 14 16.62 2.67 9.31
C ILE A 14 17.58 1.67 8.68
N ASP A 15 18.79 1.61 9.24
CA ASP A 15 19.74 0.56 8.91
C ASP A 15 19.62 -0.55 9.97
N ASP A 16 19.31 -1.76 9.51
CA ASP A 16 19.26 -2.96 10.33
C ASP A 16 20.26 -3.96 9.78
N ASN A 17 21.45 -4.00 10.38
CA ASN A 17 22.54 -4.90 10.00
C ASN A 17 22.91 -4.84 8.50
N GLY A 18 22.97 -3.63 7.95
CA GLY A 18 23.31 -3.41 6.55
C GLY A 18 22.13 -3.42 5.60
N ASN A 19 20.94 -3.73 6.09
CA ASN A 19 19.72 -3.71 5.29
C ASN A 19 18.88 -2.47 5.59
N GLU A 20 18.37 -1.84 4.55
CA GLU A 20 17.43 -0.76 4.71
C GLU A 20 16.05 -1.29 5.05
N VAL A 21 15.49 -0.82 6.17
CA VAL A 21 14.17 -1.18 6.63
C VAL A 21 13.34 0.09 6.75
N ILE A 22 12.14 0.05 6.22
CA ILE A 22 11.18 1.13 6.38
C ILE A 22 10.37 0.87 7.65
N VAL A 23 10.34 1.85 8.55
CA VAL A 23 9.55 1.78 9.79
C VAL A 23 8.52 2.88 9.81
N ILE A 24 7.33 2.54 10.28
CA ILE A 24 6.19 3.44 10.35
C ILE A 24 5.59 3.40 11.76
N GLY A 25 5.26 4.56 12.28
CA GLY A 25 4.57 4.70 13.54
C GLY A 25 4.19 6.15 13.76
N LYS A 26 3.10 6.38 14.47
CA LYS A 26 2.60 7.74 14.72
C LYS A 26 3.64 8.59 15.43
N GLY A 27 4.11 9.63 14.74
CA GLY A 27 5.04 10.61 15.30
C GLY A 27 6.43 10.10 15.62
N ILE A 28 6.85 8.94 15.10
CA ILE A 28 8.17 8.35 15.42
C ILE A 28 9.34 9.24 15.01
N CYS A 29 9.15 10.09 14.01
CA CYS A 29 10.17 10.99 13.50
C CYS A 29 9.97 12.44 13.96
N PHE A 30 8.95 12.71 14.78
CA PHE A 30 8.68 14.06 15.24
C PHE A 30 9.88 14.63 16.00
N GLN A 31 10.37 15.78 15.57
CA GLN A 31 11.56 16.46 16.11
C GLN A 31 12.84 15.58 16.09
N ARG A 32 12.91 14.64 15.15
CA ARG A 32 14.06 13.77 14.96
C ARG A 32 14.74 14.08 13.63
N LYS A 33 16.02 13.71 13.55
CA LYS A 33 16.83 13.88 12.34
C LYS A 33 17.63 12.60 12.07
N ALA A 34 18.21 12.51 10.88
CA ALA A 34 19.10 11.41 10.53
C ALA A 34 20.22 11.29 11.57
N GLY A 35 20.52 10.06 11.99
CA GLY A 35 21.46 9.76 13.05
C GLY A 35 20.84 9.59 14.43
N ASP A 36 19.63 10.10 14.65
CA ASP A 36 18.92 9.92 15.93
C ASP A 36 18.41 8.49 16.05
N SER A 37 18.21 8.05 17.29
CA SER A 37 17.59 6.76 17.56
C SER A 37 16.07 6.83 17.53
N ILE A 38 15.43 5.77 17.07
CA ILE A 38 13.99 5.60 17.11
C ILE A 38 13.61 4.82 18.37
N ASN A 39 12.55 5.24 19.05
CA ASN A 39 11.93 4.47 20.09
C ASN A 39 11.20 3.27 19.46
N SER A 40 11.73 2.08 19.65
CA SER A 40 11.17 0.85 19.07
C SER A 40 9.74 0.56 19.53
N ALA A 41 9.35 1.03 20.71
CA ALA A 41 7.98 0.86 21.20
C ALA A 41 6.94 1.63 20.37
N LEU A 42 7.35 2.66 19.64
CA LEU A 42 6.47 3.45 18.77
C LEU A 42 6.36 2.89 17.35
N VAL A 43 7.17 1.90 17.00
CA VAL A 43 7.12 1.30 15.65
C VAL A 43 5.90 0.40 15.54
N GLU A 44 5.01 0.75 14.63
CA GLU A 44 3.79 -0.02 14.37
C GLU A 44 4.00 -1.02 13.24
N LYS A 45 4.82 -0.66 12.24
CA LYS A 45 5.04 -1.46 11.03
C LYS A 45 6.50 -1.41 10.61
N ARG A 46 6.96 -2.53 10.04
CA ARG A 46 8.28 -2.65 9.44
C ARG A 46 8.15 -3.30 8.07
N PHE A 47 8.87 -2.78 7.09
CA PHE A 47 8.89 -3.33 5.75
C PHE A 47 10.29 -3.76 5.35
N PHE A 48 10.41 -5.05 5.05
CA PHE A 48 11.57 -5.66 4.40
C PHE A 48 11.14 -6.04 2.99
N LEU A 49 11.57 -5.27 2.00
CA LEU A 49 11.17 -5.55 0.62
C LEU A 49 12.19 -6.45 -0.08
N SER A 50 11.70 -7.23 -1.03
CA SER A 50 12.49 -8.25 -1.73
C SER A 50 13.57 -7.67 -2.64
N SER A 51 13.48 -6.40 -3.01
CA SER A 51 14.47 -5.74 -3.85
C SER A 51 14.68 -4.29 -3.46
N ASN A 52 15.87 -3.76 -3.78
CA ASN A 52 16.17 -2.35 -3.58
C ASN A 52 15.28 -1.44 -4.43
N GLU A 53 14.92 -1.87 -5.63
CA GLU A 53 14.03 -1.11 -6.51
C GLU A 53 12.66 -0.92 -5.89
N LEU A 54 12.03 -2.00 -5.37
CA LEU A 54 10.75 -1.92 -4.68
C LEU A 54 10.83 -1.07 -3.43
N ASN A 55 11.93 -1.18 -2.68
CA ASN A 55 12.15 -0.37 -1.49
C ASN A 55 12.20 1.12 -1.84
N LEU A 56 12.95 1.52 -2.88
CA LEU A 56 13.01 2.90 -3.32
C LEU A 56 11.67 3.40 -3.84
N ASN A 57 10.93 2.57 -4.57
CA ASN A 57 9.59 2.93 -5.05
C ASN A 57 8.63 3.16 -3.89
N LEU A 58 8.64 2.29 -2.89
CA LEU A 58 7.81 2.47 -1.70
C LEU A 58 8.19 3.73 -0.93
N GLN A 59 9.49 4.02 -0.78
CA GLN A 59 9.94 5.27 -0.14
C GLN A 59 9.37 6.49 -0.83
N LYS A 60 9.40 6.53 -2.16
CA LYS A 60 8.86 7.66 -2.95
C LYS A 60 7.37 7.87 -2.72
N VAL A 61 6.61 6.77 -2.65
CA VAL A 61 5.17 6.83 -2.38
C VAL A 61 4.91 7.31 -0.96
N LEU A 62 5.63 6.75 0.02
CA LEU A 62 5.39 7.00 1.44
C LEU A 62 5.70 8.43 1.88
N VAL A 63 6.57 9.14 1.18
CA VAL A 63 6.92 10.53 1.53
C VAL A 63 5.68 11.41 1.69
N SER A 64 4.70 11.26 0.81
CA SER A 64 3.49 12.08 0.81
C SER A 64 2.24 11.34 1.30
N LEU A 65 2.38 10.10 1.77
CA LEU A 65 1.24 9.29 2.20
C LEU A 65 0.89 9.56 3.66
N PRO A 66 -0.35 9.99 3.96
CA PRO A 66 -0.81 10.07 5.35
C PRO A 66 -0.87 8.69 6.01
N LEU A 67 -0.65 8.64 7.32
CA LEU A 67 -0.74 7.39 8.08
C LEU A 67 -2.13 6.74 7.95
N SER A 68 -3.18 7.53 7.85
CA SER A 68 -4.55 7.04 7.65
C SER A 68 -4.69 6.23 6.36
N GLU A 69 -4.05 6.66 5.27
CA GLU A 69 -4.09 5.93 3.99
C GLU A 69 -3.26 4.65 4.05
N ILE A 70 -2.14 4.67 4.75
CA ILE A 70 -1.34 3.45 4.99
C ILE A 70 -2.19 2.41 5.73
N ASN A 71 -2.93 2.82 6.74
CA ASN A 71 -3.80 1.93 7.50
C ASN A 71 -4.93 1.35 6.64
N ILE A 72 -5.49 2.14 5.73
CA ILE A 72 -6.49 1.68 4.77
C ILE A 72 -5.91 0.58 3.87
N VAL A 73 -4.73 0.81 3.31
CA VAL A 73 -4.06 -0.18 2.45
C VAL A 73 -3.78 -1.46 3.22
N ASP A 74 -3.37 -1.38 4.47
CA ASP A 74 -3.17 -2.57 5.31
C ASP A 74 -4.45 -3.38 5.49
N ARG A 75 -5.59 -2.71 5.74
CA ARG A 75 -6.88 -3.40 5.82
C ARG A 75 -7.22 -4.10 4.53
N ILE A 76 -7.02 -3.44 3.40
CA ILE A 76 -7.29 -4.02 2.08
C ILE A 76 -6.42 -5.26 1.86
N ILE A 77 -5.12 -5.16 2.13
CA ILE A 77 -4.18 -6.28 1.95
C ILE A 77 -4.50 -7.45 2.87
N GLN A 78 -4.83 -7.18 4.14
CA GLN A 78 -5.23 -8.24 5.06
C GLN A 78 -6.48 -8.96 4.57
N ASN A 79 -7.47 -8.22 4.07
CA ASN A 79 -8.68 -8.80 3.50
C ASN A 79 -8.38 -9.69 2.30
N ILE A 80 -7.47 -9.25 1.43
CA ILE A 80 -7.02 -10.03 0.27
C ILE A 80 -6.37 -11.33 0.72
N ARG A 81 -5.44 -11.26 1.67
CA ARG A 81 -4.71 -12.44 2.17
C ARG A 81 -5.60 -13.45 2.86
N LEU A 82 -6.65 -13.00 3.56
CA LEU A 82 -7.62 -13.88 4.22
C LEU A 82 -8.56 -14.56 3.23
N SER A 83 -8.80 -13.94 2.09
CA SER A 83 -9.80 -14.40 1.11
C SER A 83 -9.20 -15.26 -0.01
N LEU A 84 -7.94 -15.04 -0.36
CA LEU A 84 -7.25 -15.80 -1.40
C LEU A 84 -6.09 -16.57 -0.83
N THR A 85 -5.96 -17.83 -1.26
CA THR A 85 -4.83 -18.70 -0.88
C THR A 85 -3.59 -18.45 -1.74
N LYS A 86 -3.71 -17.64 -2.78
CA LYS A 86 -2.61 -17.27 -3.67
C LYS A 86 -1.56 -16.44 -2.94
N LYS A 87 -0.33 -16.51 -3.43
CA LYS A 87 0.74 -15.66 -2.94
C LYS A 87 0.86 -14.41 -3.79
N PHE A 88 1.28 -13.32 -3.15
CA PHE A 88 1.40 -12.01 -3.78
C PHE A 88 2.81 -11.48 -3.61
N SER A 89 3.31 -10.78 -4.63
CA SER A 89 4.60 -10.09 -4.54
C SER A 89 4.48 -8.82 -3.69
N ASP A 90 5.62 -8.33 -3.20
CA ASP A 90 5.68 -7.06 -2.46
C ASP A 90 5.19 -5.87 -3.28
N MET A 91 5.16 -6.01 -4.61
CA MET A 91 4.63 -5.00 -5.51
C MET A 91 3.17 -4.64 -5.20
N LEU A 92 2.39 -5.59 -4.67
CA LEU A 92 0.99 -5.33 -4.29
C LEU A 92 0.89 -4.18 -3.29
N TYR A 93 1.73 -4.20 -2.25
CA TYR A 93 1.73 -3.14 -1.25
C TYR A 93 2.08 -1.78 -1.87
N VAL A 94 3.16 -1.74 -2.64
CA VAL A 94 3.62 -0.51 -3.29
C VAL A 94 2.57 0.05 -4.23
N SER A 95 2.00 -0.78 -5.09
CA SER A 95 1.02 -0.35 -6.08
C SER A 95 -0.29 0.08 -5.46
N LEU A 96 -0.76 -0.59 -4.40
CA LEU A 96 -1.98 -0.19 -3.71
C LEU A 96 -1.81 1.11 -2.93
N CYS A 97 -0.66 1.32 -2.28
CA CYS A 97 -0.38 2.60 -1.63
C CYS A 97 -0.47 3.76 -2.63
N ASP A 98 0.18 3.60 -3.77
CA ASP A 98 0.17 4.61 -4.82
C ASP A 98 -1.24 4.81 -5.38
N HIS A 99 -1.93 3.73 -5.71
CA HIS A 99 -3.25 3.79 -6.34
C HIS A 99 -4.33 4.38 -5.41
N VAL A 100 -4.38 3.93 -4.16
CA VAL A 100 -5.37 4.44 -3.19
C VAL A 100 -5.18 5.93 -2.96
N HIS A 101 -3.92 6.38 -2.79
CA HIS A 101 -3.63 7.80 -2.64
C HIS A 101 -4.11 8.60 -3.85
N TYR A 102 -3.82 8.11 -5.05
CA TYR A 102 -4.19 8.78 -6.29
C TYR A 102 -5.71 8.80 -6.50
N ALA A 103 -6.40 7.69 -6.19
CA ALA A 103 -7.84 7.59 -6.31
C ALA A 103 -8.55 8.57 -5.38
N LEU A 104 -8.11 8.68 -4.13
CA LEU A 104 -8.67 9.63 -3.18
C LEU A 104 -8.42 11.07 -3.61
N LYS A 105 -7.22 11.37 -4.11
CA LYS A 105 -6.89 12.70 -4.62
C LYS A 105 -7.74 13.06 -5.83
N ASN A 106 -7.87 12.16 -6.79
CA ASN A 106 -8.71 12.39 -7.97
C ASN A 106 -10.17 12.65 -7.59
N CYS A 107 -10.70 11.86 -6.67
CA CYS A 107 -12.06 12.05 -6.18
C CYS A 107 -12.25 13.43 -5.55
N ALA A 108 -11.29 13.87 -4.73
CA ALA A 108 -11.33 15.19 -4.12
C ALA A 108 -11.28 16.32 -5.16
N ASP A 109 -10.56 16.10 -6.26
CA ASP A 109 -10.43 17.06 -7.35
C ASP A 109 -11.59 16.97 -8.37
N GLY A 110 -12.58 16.11 -8.13
CA GLY A 110 -13.71 15.91 -9.04
C GLY A 110 -13.36 15.15 -10.31
N ILE A 111 -12.21 14.48 -10.34
CA ILE A 111 -11.76 13.70 -11.50
C ILE A 111 -12.30 12.28 -11.38
N SER A 112 -13.01 11.80 -12.39
CA SER A 112 -13.51 10.44 -12.49
C SER A 112 -12.72 9.68 -13.55
N VAL A 113 -12.13 8.56 -13.17
CA VAL A 113 -11.38 7.70 -14.09
C VAL A 113 -12.21 6.47 -14.43
N ARG A 114 -12.39 6.19 -15.72
CA ARG A 114 -13.12 5.01 -16.19
C ARG A 114 -12.20 3.81 -16.31
N ASN A 115 -12.75 2.64 -16.01
CA ASN A 115 -12.07 1.38 -16.26
C ASN A 115 -12.75 0.66 -17.43
N ASP A 116 -12.12 0.70 -18.60
CA ASP A 116 -12.68 0.13 -19.83
C ASP A 116 -12.69 -1.41 -19.80
N LEU A 117 -11.96 -2.02 -18.87
CA LEU A 117 -11.89 -3.48 -18.71
C LEU A 117 -12.78 -4.00 -17.57
N LEU A 118 -13.65 -3.17 -17.02
CA LEU A 118 -14.43 -3.53 -15.83
C LEU A 118 -15.27 -4.82 -16.04
N ASN A 119 -15.93 -4.93 -17.19
CA ASN A 119 -16.74 -6.10 -17.50
C ASN A 119 -15.90 -7.37 -17.65
N GLU A 120 -14.77 -7.27 -18.33
CA GLU A 120 -13.84 -8.39 -18.52
C GLU A 120 -13.26 -8.85 -17.19
N ILE A 121 -12.86 -7.91 -16.33
CA ILE A 121 -12.31 -8.22 -15.02
C ILE A 121 -13.36 -8.92 -14.15
N SER A 122 -14.57 -8.40 -14.10
CA SER A 122 -15.64 -8.98 -13.29
C SER A 122 -16.04 -10.38 -13.77
N HIS A 123 -15.91 -10.64 -15.07
CA HIS A 123 -16.29 -11.92 -15.67
C HIS A 123 -15.18 -12.97 -15.55
N PHE A 124 -13.92 -12.59 -15.86
CA PHE A 124 -12.79 -13.53 -15.90
C PHE A 124 -12.05 -13.65 -14.57
N TYR A 125 -12.15 -12.64 -13.70
CA TYR A 125 -11.49 -12.60 -12.40
C TYR A 125 -12.47 -12.23 -11.29
N PRO A 126 -13.54 -13.05 -11.11
CA PRO A 126 -14.61 -12.68 -10.18
C PRO A 126 -14.16 -12.56 -8.73
N ASP A 127 -13.18 -13.37 -8.30
CA ASP A 127 -12.69 -13.33 -6.92
C ASP A 127 -11.90 -12.04 -6.67
N GLU A 128 -11.01 -11.69 -7.58
CA GLU A 128 -10.22 -10.46 -7.50
C GLU A 128 -11.12 -9.22 -7.63
N TYR A 129 -12.12 -9.28 -8.50
CA TYR A 129 -13.10 -8.21 -8.64
C TYR A 129 -13.88 -7.98 -7.35
N GLU A 130 -14.36 -9.05 -6.71
CA GLU A 130 -15.08 -8.95 -5.43
C GLU A 130 -14.19 -8.34 -4.34
N LEU A 131 -12.91 -8.69 -4.30
CA LEU A 131 -11.96 -8.07 -3.39
C LEU A 131 -11.74 -6.60 -3.69
N GLY A 132 -11.78 -6.22 -4.96
CA GLY A 132 -11.76 -4.81 -5.36
C GLY A 132 -12.99 -4.06 -4.86
N VAL A 133 -14.18 -4.67 -4.96
CA VAL A 133 -15.42 -4.10 -4.42
C VAL A 133 -15.31 -3.93 -2.91
N GLN A 134 -14.82 -4.94 -2.20
CA GLN A 134 -14.60 -4.86 -0.76
C GLN A 134 -13.56 -3.78 -0.42
N GLY A 135 -12.55 -3.60 -1.28
CA GLY A 135 -11.55 -2.55 -1.11
C GLY A 135 -12.16 -1.15 -1.14
N ILE A 136 -13.04 -0.86 -2.10
CA ILE A 136 -13.69 0.46 -2.12
C ILE A 136 -14.67 0.64 -0.97
N GLN A 137 -15.27 -0.45 -0.44
CA GLN A 137 -16.07 -0.39 0.77
C GLN A 137 -15.22 -0.04 2.00
N ILE A 138 -14.04 -0.63 2.12
CA ILE A 138 -13.10 -0.31 3.20
C ILE A 138 -12.70 1.17 3.14
N ILE A 139 -12.40 1.68 1.96
CA ILE A 139 -12.08 3.10 1.76
C ILE A 139 -13.25 3.99 2.20
N ASN A 140 -14.47 3.63 1.84
CA ASN A 140 -15.65 4.38 2.24
C ASN A 140 -15.85 4.37 3.76
N GLU A 141 -15.69 3.22 4.40
CA GLU A 141 -15.80 3.10 5.85
C GLU A 141 -14.79 3.99 6.58
N GLU A 142 -13.56 4.07 6.08
CA GLU A 142 -12.48 4.82 6.73
C GLU A 142 -12.49 6.31 6.42
N THR A 143 -12.94 6.71 5.24
CA THR A 143 -12.83 8.10 4.76
C THR A 143 -14.17 8.78 4.53
N GLY A 144 -15.26 8.03 4.39
CA GLY A 144 -16.56 8.54 3.94
C GLY A 144 -16.62 8.80 2.44
N VAL A 145 -15.55 8.53 1.70
CA VAL A 145 -15.50 8.75 0.25
C VAL A 145 -16.07 7.55 -0.49
N GLU A 146 -17.06 7.80 -1.34
CA GLU A 146 -17.60 6.78 -2.24
C GLU A 146 -16.86 6.82 -3.57
N LEU A 147 -15.96 5.87 -3.79
CA LEU A 147 -15.27 5.73 -5.06
C LEU A 147 -16.17 5.03 -6.08
N PRO A 148 -16.06 5.38 -7.38
CA PRO A 148 -16.85 4.70 -8.42
C PRO A 148 -16.43 3.22 -8.54
N ILE A 149 -17.35 2.41 -9.06
CA ILE A 149 -17.12 0.96 -9.22
C ILE A 149 -15.91 0.68 -10.13
N ASP A 150 -15.57 1.60 -11.01
CA ASP A 150 -14.38 1.52 -11.85
C ASP A 150 -13.10 1.30 -11.02
N GLU A 151 -13.04 1.89 -9.82
CA GLU A 151 -11.91 1.74 -8.90
C GLU A 151 -11.81 0.31 -8.35
N ALA A 152 -12.92 -0.38 -8.18
CA ALA A 152 -12.89 -1.80 -7.82
C ALA A 152 -12.16 -2.62 -8.88
N GLY A 153 -12.37 -2.30 -10.14
CA GLY A 153 -11.64 -2.93 -11.25
C GLY A 153 -10.15 -2.62 -11.23
N PHE A 154 -9.76 -1.38 -10.92
CA PHE A 154 -8.34 -1.04 -10.80
C PHE A 154 -7.67 -1.76 -9.64
N ILE A 155 -8.32 -1.85 -8.49
CA ILE A 155 -7.80 -2.62 -7.35
C ILE A 155 -7.63 -4.09 -7.75
N ALA A 156 -8.63 -4.66 -8.42
CA ALA A 156 -8.56 -6.04 -8.92
C ALA A 156 -7.37 -6.25 -9.86
N MET A 157 -7.10 -5.30 -10.75
CA MET A 157 -5.94 -5.36 -11.66
C MET A 157 -4.62 -5.41 -10.88
N HIS A 158 -4.49 -4.60 -9.84
CA HIS A 158 -3.28 -4.63 -9.00
C HIS A 158 -3.12 -5.98 -8.30
N ILE A 159 -4.22 -6.58 -7.83
CA ILE A 159 -4.19 -7.91 -7.23
C ILE A 159 -3.73 -8.96 -8.27
N ILE A 160 -4.35 -8.96 -9.44
CA ILE A 160 -4.02 -9.90 -10.52
C ILE A 160 -2.55 -9.79 -10.91
N ASN A 161 -2.06 -8.56 -11.11
CA ASN A 161 -0.68 -8.32 -11.54
C ASN A 161 0.37 -8.70 -10.48
N SER A 162 -0.03 -8.80 -9.22
CA SER A 162 0.87 -9.15 -8.12
C SER A 162 0.84 -10.64 -7.76
N GLU A 163 -0.07 -11.42 -8.34
CA GLU A 163 -0.19 -12.85 -8.04
C GLU A 163 1.08 -13.59 -8.47
N THR A 164 1.53 -14.52 -7.62
CA THR A 164 2.71 -15.35 -7.89
C THR A 164 2.33 -16.81 -7.78
N GLU A 165 2.94 -17.65 -8.63
CA GLU A 165 2.80 -19.09 -8.54
C GLU A 165 3.88 -19.66 -7.62
N ASN A 166 3.48 -20.59 -6.71
CA ASN A 166 4.39 -21.32 -5.82
C ASN A 166 5.34 -20.42 -5.01
N GLY A 167 4.97 -19.17 -4.78
CA GLY A 167 5.79 -18.22 -4.06
C GLY A 167 6.96 -17.66 -4.86
N ILE A 168 7.01 -17.92 -6.17
CA ILE A 168 8.00 -17.34 -7.07
C ILE A 168 7.44 -16.03 -7.59
N GLY A 169 8.09 -14.93 -7.24
CA GLY A 169 7.69 -13.63 -7.75
C GLY A 169 7.95 -13.56 -9.26
N THR A 170 6.90 -13.26 -10.01
CA THR A 170 7.08 -12.72 -11.35
C THR A 170 7.49 -11.28 -11.15
N ALA A 171 8.75 -11.05 -11.33
CA ALA A 171 9.32 -9.72 -11.17
C ALA A 171 8.62 -8.69 -12.06
#